data_8fc9ed3dcbd99b28f2ebe3e7cc742048
#
_entry.id   8fc9ed3dcbd99b28f2ebe3e7cc742048
#
_cell.length_a   1.000
_cell.length_b   1.000
_cell.length_c   1.000
_cell.angle_alpha   90.00
_cell.angle_beta   90.00
_cell.angle_gamma   90.00
#
_symmetry.space_group_name_H-M   'P 1'
#
loop_
_entity.id
_entity.type
_entity.pdbx_description
1 polymer ?
#
loop_
_entity_poly.entity_id
_entity_poly.type
_entity_poly.pdbx_seq_one_letter_code
_entity_poly.pdbx_strand_id
1 'polypeptide(L)'
;MNWLHAILLGIVEGITEFLPVSSTGHLNIVEKLLGHDITETGTTAFTAVIQVGAIIAAIIYFWADIVRIVTAWFRGLSNQQARRDPDYTLGWGIILGSIPVAVVGLMFKDFIEGPVRSLWVIAGALIIWSGAMWLADHQQNLSKGMKDVTVKDALIIGAFQALSPVFPGISRSGATISAGLFLKFDRVTATRLSFYMGIPSLVAAGLLEAATEASTISNTVGWTPTIIATVVSGIVAYATIAWLLRFVSSNKFTSFLVYRVLLSLIIIALVSAGTIAA
;
A
#
# COMPACT_ATOMS: atom_id res chain seq x y z
N MET A 1 6.31 12.86 20.10
CA MET A 1 5.09 13.25 19.32
C MET A 1 3.89 13.41 20.28
N ASN A 2 3.02 14.40 20.06
CA ASN A 2 1.81 14.52 20.88
C ASN A 2 0.66 13.61 20.34
N TRP A 3 -0.33 13.35 21.17
CA TRP A 3 -1.43 12.43 20.84
C TRP A 3 -2.36 12.94 19.72
N LEU A 4 -2.51 14.28 19.54
CA LEU A 4 -3.31 14.86 18.46
C LEU A 4 -2.64 14.62 17.10
N HIS A 5 -1.32 14.82 17.01
CA HIS A 5 -0.55 14.51 15.80
C HIS A 5 -0.65 13.02 15.47
N ALA A 6 -0.55 12.14 16.48
CA ALA A 6 -0.69 10.70 16.32
C ALA A 6 -2.06 10.31 15.76
N ILE A 7 -3.15 10.87 16.29
CA ILE A 7 -4.51 10.63 15.76
C ILE A 7 -4.60 11.11 14.31
N LEU A 8 -4.14 12.31 14.00
CA LEU A 8 -4.20 12.85 12.64
C LEU A 8 -3.42 11.98 11.66
N LEU A 9 -2.19 11.59 12.00
CA LEU A 9 -1.37 10.71 11.15
C LEU A 9 -1.99 9.31 11.02
N GLY A 10 -2.59 8.78 12.08
CA GLY A 10 -3.34 7.52 12.01
C GLY A 10 -4.55 7.59 11.09
N ILE A 11 -5.29 8.71 11.08
CA ILE A 11 -6.40 8.94 10.14
C ILE A 11 -5.87 9.01 8.70
N VAL A 12 -4.81 9.79 8.47
CA VAL A 12 -4.21 9.94 7.14
C VAL A 12 -3.74 8.58 6.61
N GLU A 13 -3.03 7.80 7.43
CA GLU A 13 -2.57 6.45 7.07
C GLU A 13 -3.75 5.55 6.74
N GLY A 14 -4.75 5.45 7.63
CA GLY A 14 -5.91 4.59 7.45
C GLY A 14 -6.74 4.91 6.20
N ILE A 15 -6.82 6.19 5.81
CA ILE A 15 -7.47 6.58 4.56
C ILE A 15 -6.61 6.22 3.36
N THR A 16 -5.32 6.50 3.39
CA THR A 16 -4.49 6.57 2.18
C THR A 16 -3.76 5.28 1.85
N GLU A 17 -3.59 4.33 2.80
CA GLU A 17 -2.82 3.10 2.59
C GLU A 17 -3.44 2.20 1.51
N PHE A 18 -4.75 2.07 1.51
CA PHE A 18 -5.46 1.21 0.55
C PHE A 18 -5.96 1.97 -0.68
N LEU A 19 -6.13 3.28 -0.58
CA LEU A 19 -6.47 4.11 -1.72
C LEU A 19 -5.26 4.24 -2.68
N PRO A 20 -5.48 4.30 -3.98
CA PRO A 20 -4.39 4.43 -4.94
C PRO A 20 -3.87 5.89 -5.03
N VAL A 21 -3.58 6.52 -3.86
CA VAL A 21 -3.22 7.95 -3.75
C VAL A 21 -1.85 8.21 -3.13
N SER A 22 -1.14 7.16 -2.67
CA SER A 22 0.16 7.20 -1.98
C SER A 22 0.09 7.68 -0.53
N SER A 23 0.03 6.75 0.41
CA SER A 23 0.09 7.02 1.86
C SER A 23 1.39 7.74 2.24
N THR A 24 2.54 7.29 1.74
CA THR A 24 3.84 7.93 1.98
C THR A 24 3.84 9.41 1.60
N GLY A 25 3.26 9.76 0.44
CA GLY A 25 3.18 11.16 0.02
C GLY A 25 2.36 12.03 0.97
N HIS A 26 1.24 11.50 1.46
CA HIS A 26 0.37 12.21 2.40
C HIS A 26 1.00 12.35 3.78
N LEU A 27 1.55 11.25 4.31
CA LEU A 27 2.22 11.27 5.61
C LEU A 27 3.38 12.27 5.62
N ASN A 28 4.26 12.21 4.62
CA ASN A 28 5.39 13.13 4.54
C ASN A 28 4.95 14.61 4.51
N ILE A 29 3.87 14.94 3.80
CA ILE A 29 3.33 16.32 3.79
C ILE A 29 2.79 16.70 5.16
N VAL A 30 1.95 15.85 5.75
CA VAL A 30 1.32 16.13 7.04
C VAL A 30 2.36 16.19 8.15
N GLU A 31 3.34 15.29 8.16
CA GLU A 31 4.46 15.31 9.12
C GLU A 31 5.24 16.61 9.04
N LYS A 32 5.61 17.05 7.82
CA LYS A 32 6.29 18.35 7.64
C LYS A 32 5.45 19.55 8.09
N LEU A 33 4.15 19.55 7.78
CA LEU A 33 3.24 20.61 8.23
C LEU A 33 3.06 20.64 9.75
N LEU A 34 3.21 19.50 10.42
CA LEU A 34 3.21 19.37 11.87
C LEU A 34 4.57 19.66 12.53
N GLY A 35 5.59 19.99 11.73
CA GLY A 35 6.94 20.30 12.19
C GLY A 35 7.80 19.08 12.53
N HIS A 36 7.44 17.88 12.01
CA HIS A 36 8.26 16.68 12.16
C HIS A 36 9.25 16.53 11.00
N ASP A 37 10.46 16.09 11.32
CA ASP A 37 11.47 15.77 10.30
C ASP A 37 11.21 14.36 9.74
N ILE A 38 10.87 14.28 8.45
CA ILE A 38 10.59 13.01 7.76
C ILE A 38 11.84 12.17 7.50
N THR A 39 13.03 12.73 7.69
CA THR A 39 14.31 12.03 7.55
C THR A 39 14.81 11.46 8.87
N GLU A 40 14.18 11.83 9.98
CA GLU A 40 14.49 11.30 11.29
C GLU A 40 14.07 9.83 11.39
N THR A 41 14.99 8.96 11.83
CA THR A 41 14.75 7.52 11.95
C THR A 41 13.51 7.22 12.81
N GLY A 42 13.28 8.01 13.87
CA GLY A 42 12.10 7.84 14.74
C GLY A 42 10.77 8.10 14.02
N THR A 43 10.69 9.12 13.18
CA THR A 43 9.51 9.43 12.37
C THR A 43 9.29 8.35 11.32
N THR A 44 10.35 7.88 10.68
CA THR A 44 10.30 6.79 9.70
C THR A 44 9.77 5.49 10.32
N ALA A 45 10.34 5.10 11.46
CA ALA A 45 9.93 3.90 12.17
C ALA A 45 8.47 4.00 12.66
N PHE A 46 8.05 5.17 13.17
CA PHE A 46 6.67 5.43 13.54
C PHE A 46 5.73 5.22 12.35
N THR A 47 6.03 5.82 11.19
CA THR A 47 5.24 5.69 9.96
C THR A 47 5.09 4.22 9.54
N ALA A 48 6.17 3.44 9.59
CA ALA A 48 6.13 2.02 9.25
C ALA A 48 5.29 1.20 10.24
N VAL A 49 5.33 1.54 11.54
CA VAL A 49 4.57 0.80 12.57
C VAL A 49 3.09 1.13 12.53
N ILE A 50 2.69 2.36 12.24
CA ILE A 50 1.25 2.71 12.16
C ILE A 50 0.54 2.01 10.99
N GLN A 51 1.26 1.62 9.93
CA GLN A 51 0.75 0.76 8.86
C GLN A 51 0.24 -0.58 9.37
N VAL A 52 0.81 -1.11 10.47
CA VAL A 52 0.37 -2.39 11.06
C VAL A 52 -1.12 -2.33 11.44
N GLY A 53 -1.61 -1.18 11.87
CA GLY A 53 -3.04 -0.97 12.13
C GLY A 53 -3.90 -1.19 10.88
N ALA A 54 -3.51 -0.57 9.77
CA ALA A 54 -4.19 -0.74 8.49
C ALA A 54 -4.12 -2.20 7.99
N ILE A 55 -2.99 -2.87 8.20
CA ILE A 55 -2.82 -4.28 7.82
C ILE A 55 -3.74 -5.19 8.64
N ILE A 56 -3.82 -4.98 9.96
CA ILE A 56 -4.73 -5.72 10.85
C ILE A 56 -6.18 -5.53 10.37
N ALA A 57 -6.56 -4.31 10.00
CA ALA A 57 -7.88 -4.03 9.44
C ALA A 57 -8.15 -4.82 8.15
N ALA A 58 -7.17 -4.90 7.24
CA ALA A 58 -7.29 -5.71 6.03
C ALA A 58 -7.42 -7.21 6.34
N ILE A 59 -6.63 -7.73 7.27
CA ILE A 59 -6.73 -9.13 7.72
C ILE A 59 -8.12 -9.41 8.29
N ILE A 60 -8.65 -8.53 9.14
CA ILE A 60 -9.99 -8.68 9.72
C ILE A 60 -11.06 -8.61 8.63
N TYR A 61 -10.97 -7.64 7.72
CA TYR A 61 -11.94 -7.46 6.64
C TYR A 61 -12.00 -8.66 5.71
N PHE A 62 -10.84 -9.22 5.35
CA PHE A 62 -10.73 -10.36 4.44
C PHE A 62 -10.54 -11.70 5.14
N TRP A 63 -10.86 -11.78 6.44
CA TRP A 63 -10.61 -12.98 7.25
C TRP A 63 -11.17 -14.25 6.62
N ALA A 64 -12.41 -14.23 6.15
CA ALA A 64 -13.06 -15.37 5.51
C ALA A 64 -12.33 -15.79 4.22
N ASP A 65 -11.89 -14.83 3.41
CA ASP A 65 -11.13 -15.11 2.19
C ASP A 65 -9.76 -15.69 2.52
N ILE A 66 -9.06 -15.12 3.51
CA ILE A 66 -7.74 -15.60 3.96
C ILE A 66 -7.84 -17.04 4.44
N VAL A 67 -8.80 -17.36 5.30
CA VAL A 67 -9.00 -18.72 5.81
C VAL A 67 -9.31 -19.68 4.65
N ARG A 68 -10.15 -19.30 3.71
CA ARG A 68 -10.51 -20.10 2.54
C ARG A 68 -9.29 -20.38 1.66
N ILE A 69 -8.51 -19.34 1.31
CA ILE A 69 -7.32 -19.45 0.47
C ILE A 69 -6.23 -20.30 1.16
N VAL A 70 -5.95 -20.03 2.43
CA VAL A 70 -4.95 -20.79 3.20
C VAL A 70 -5.35 -22.24 3.33
N THR A 71 -6.64 -22.52 3.60
CA THR A 71 -7.15 -23.90 3.71
C THR A 71 -7.04 -24.64 2.37
N ALA A 72 -7.42 -24.00 1.25
CA ALA A 72 -7.29 -24.56 -0.08
C ALA A 72 -5.82 -24.84 -0.44
N TRP A 73 -4.93 -23.90 -0.10
CA TRP A 73 -3.49 -24.05 -0.32
C TRP A 73 -2.92 -25.26 0.44
N PHE A 74 -3.18 -25.40 1.74
CA PHE A 74 -2.71 -26.56 2.53
C PHE A 74 -3.28 -27.89 2.01
N ARG A 75 -4.58 -27.93 1.66
CA ARG A 75 -5.20 -29.12 1.09
C ARG A 75 -4.56 -29.53 -0.24
N GLY A 76 -4.22 -28.56 -1.10
CA GLY A 76 -3.59 -28.81 -2.38
C GLY A 76 -2.14 -29.31 -2.28
N LEU A 77 -1.44 -29.09 -1.16
CA LEU A 77 -0.10 -29.63 -0.94
C LEU A 77 -0.13 -31.17 -0.87
N SER A 78 -1.16 -31.75 -0.24
CA SER A 78 -1.30 -33.18 0.00
C SER A 78 -2.27 -33.89 -0.95
N ASN A 79 -3.20 -33.16 -1.62
CA ASN A 79 -4.24 -33.74 -2.45
C ASN A 79 -4.21 -33.17 -3.87
N GLN A 80 -3.94 -34.01 -4.87
CA GLN A 80 -3.85 -33.61 -6.27
C GLN A 80 -5.19 -33.08 -6.84
N GLN A 81 -6.34 -33.60 -6.39
CA GLN A 81 -7.64 -33.10 -6.82
C GLN A 81 -7.92 -31.68 -6.28
N ALA A 82 -7.48 -31.38 -5.06
CA ALA A 82 -7.62 -30.06 -4.45
C ALA A 82 -6.79 -28.98 -5.16
N ARG A 83 -5.78 -29.35 -5.95
CA ARG A 83 -4.99 -28.41 -6.78
C ARG A 83 -5.80 -27.77 -7.91
N ARG A 84 -6.98 -28.29 -8.23
CA ARG A 84 -7.90 -27.71 -9.22
C ARG A 84 -8.71 -26.53 -8.64
N ASP A 85 -8.67 -26.34 -7.34
CA ASP A 85 -9.33 -25.21 -6.70
C ASP A 85 -8.61 -23.92 -7.09
N PRO A 86 -9.31 -22.88 -7.62
CA PRO A 86 -8.72 -21.59 -7.93
C PRO A 86 -8.02 -20.95 -6.74
N ASP A 87 -8.51 -21.17 -5.51
CA ASP A 87 -7.90 -20.64 -4.30
C ASP A 87 -6.52 -21.25 -3.99
N TYR A 88 -6.25 -22.49 -4.43
CA TYR A 88 -4.91 -23.06 -4.35
C TYR A 88 -3.92 -22.29 -5.22
N THR A 89 -4.31 -21.99 -6.45
CA THR A 89 -3.52 -21.19 -7.38
C THR A 89 -3.32 -19.77 -6.85
N LEU A 90 -4.38 -19.17 -6.30
CA LEU A 90 -4.34 -17.84 -5.70
C LEU A 90 -3.39 -17.80 -4.49
N GLY A 91 -3.40 -18.83 -3.63
CA GLY A 91 -2.46 -18.95 -2.51
C GLY A 91 -1.00 -18.94 -2.96
N TRP A 92 -0.65 -19.73 -3.95
CA TRP A 92 0.68 -19.67 -4.58
C TRP A 92 0.97 -18.33 -5.22
N GLY A 93 -0.02 -17.73 -5.88
CA GLY A 93 0.10 -16.40 -6.48
C GLY A 93 0.46 -15.33 -5.46
N ILE A 94 -0.21 -15.32 -4.29
CA ILE A 94 0.07 -14.39 -3.21
C ILE A 94 1.50 -14.57 -2.67
N ILE A 95 1.91 -15.81 -2.42
CA ILE A 95 3.25 -16.12 -1.91
C ILE A 95 4.33 -15.69 -2.90
N LEU A 96 4.25 -16.19 -4.13
CA LEU A 96 5.27 -15.93 -5.16
C LEU A 96 5.25 -14.48 -5.64
N GLY A 97 4.06 -13.87 -5.75
CA GLY A 97 3.91 -12.47 -6.11
C GLY A 97 4.41 -11.49 -5.03
N SER A 98 4.56 -11.93 -3.79
CA SER A 98 5.17 -11.09 -2.73
C SER A 98 6.71 -11.13 -2.73
N ILE A 99 7.33 -12.08 -3.43
CA ILE A 99 8.80 -12.20 -3.49
C ILE A 99 9.47 -10.97 -4.14
N PRO A 100 9.01 -10.45 -5.30
CA PRO A 100 9.67 -9.32 -5.95
C PRO A 100 9.81 -8.10 -5.04
N VAL A 101 8.75 -7.72 -4.32
CA VAL A 101 8.80 -6.55 -3.42
C VAL A 101 9.70 -6.80 -2.21
N ALA A 102 9.72 -8.03 -1.68
CA ALA A 102 10.61 -8.37 -0.58
C ALA A 102 12.09 -8.31 -1.01
N VAL A 103 12.42 -8.85 -2.18
CA VAL A 103 13.78 -8.78 -2.74
C VAL A 103 14.20 -7.34 -2.97
N VAL A 104 13.36 -6.54 -3.62
CA VAL A 104 13.67 -5.13 -3.90
C VAL A 104 13.79 -4.32 -2.61
N GLY A 105 12.88 -4.51 -1.65
CA GLY A 105 12.92 -3.81 -0.36
C GLY A 105 14.19 -4.08 0.43
N LEU A 106 14.67 -5.34 0.43
CA LEU A 106 15.91 -5.71 1.12
C LEU A 106 17.16 -5.25 0.37
N MET A 107 17.20 -5.41 -0.96
CA MET A 107 18.39 -5.07 -1.76
C MET A 107 18.62 -3.57 -1.89
N PHE A 108 17.58 -2.77 -1.86
CA PHE A 108 17.62 -1.32 -2.09
C PHE A 108 17.26 -0.50 -0.85
N LYS A 109 17.39 -1.10 0.36
CA LYS A 109 17.00 -0.45 1.61
C LYS A 109 17.58 0.96 1.75
N ASP A 110 18.91 1.09 1.67
CA ASP A 110 19.61 2.38 1.84
C ASP A 110 19.20 3.42 0.79
N PHE A 111 18.92 2.98 -0.44
CA PHE A 111 18.43 3.86 -1.51
C PHE A 111 16.99 4.33 -1.24
N ILE A 112 16.15 3.42 -0.73
CA ILE A 112 14.74 3.69 -0.41
C ILE A 112 14.63 4.65 0.79
N GLU A 113 15.49 4.50 1.79
CA GLU A 113 15.50 5.33 2.99
C GLU A 113 16.20 6.69 2.79
N GLY A 114 16.92 6.86 1.69
CA GLY A 114 17.73 8.04 1.38
C GLY A 114 17.19 8.88 0.21
N PRO A 115 17.87 8.88 -0.95
CA PRO A 115 17.69 9.88 -2.01
C PRO A 115 16.27 9.99 -2.58
N VAL A 116 15.47 8.92 -2.54
CA VAL A 116 14.14 8.91 -3.16
C VAL A 116 13.04 9.48 -2.28
N ARG A 117 13.32 9.83 -1.03
CA ARG A 117 12.35 10.44 -0.10
C ARG A 117 12.05 11.92 -0.37
N SER A 118 12.67 12.51 -1.38
CA SER A 118 12.42 13.88 -1.78
C SER A 118 10.97 14.09 -2.24
N LEU A 119 10.37 15.21 -1.84
CA LEU A 119 9.04 15.61 -2.28
C LEU A 119 8.96 15.84 -3.81
N TRP A 120 10.08 16.18 -4.46
CA TRP A 120 10.15 16.25 -5.93
C TRP A 120 9.95 14.88 -6.58
N VAL A 121 10.58 13.84 -6.02
CA VAL A 121 10.42 12.45 -6.49
C VAL A 121 8.97 12.01 -6.30
N ILE A 122 8.40 12.28 -5.13
CA ILE A 122 6.99 11.96 -4.82
C ILE A 122 6.05 12.66 -5.80
N ALA A 123 6.23 13.96 -6.02
CA ALA A 123 5.39 14.72 -6.94
C ALA A 123 5.49 14.20 -8.38
N GLY A 124 6.70 13.95 -8.88
CA GLY A 124 6.91 13.36 -10.20
C GLY A 124 6.26 11.99 -10.34
N ALA A 125 6.45 11.12 -9.36
CA ALA A 125 5.86 9.77 -9.34
C ALA A 125 4.32 9.80 -9.28
N LEU A 126 3.72 10.74 -8.53
CA LEU A 126 2.26 10.95 -8.50
C LEU A 126 1.72 11.26 -9.89
N ILE A 127 2.33 12.17 -10.65
CA ILE A 127 1.89 12.54 -12.00
C ILE A 127 2.10 11.40 -12.98
N ILE A 128 3.31 10.87 -13.06
CA ILE A 128 3.68 9.84 -14.04
C ILE A 128 2.79 8.62 -13.87
N TRP A 129 2.64 8.15 -12.62
CA TRP A 129 1.83 6.96 -12.35
C TRP A 129 0.34 7.20 -12.52
N SER A 130 -0.15 8.44 -12.37
CA SER A 130 -1.53 8.79 -12.72
C SER A 130 -1.81 8.55 -14.19
N GLY A 131 -0.86 8.84 -15.07
CA GLY A 131 -0.96 8.49 -16.50
C GLY A 131 -1.02 6.97 -16.73
N ALA A 132 -0.18 6.19 -16.06
CA ALA A 132 -0.21 4.72 -16.13
C ALA A 132 -1.55 4.15 -15.61
N MET A 133 -2.04 4.65 -14.49
CA MET A 133 -3.35 4.27 -13.94
C MET A 133 -4.50 4.64 -14.88
N TRP A 134 -4.42 5.82 -15.52
CA TRP A 134 -5.43 6.23 -16.51
C TRP A 134 -5.47 5.26 -17.68
N LEU A 135 -4.31 4.92 -18.24
CA LEU A 135 -4.20 3.94 -19.33
C LEU A 135 -4.74 2.57 -18.90
N ALA A 136 -4.45 2.13 -17.69
CA ALA A 136 -4.93 0.86 -17.15
C ALA A 136 -6.46 0.85 -16.98
N ASP A 137 -7.04 1.93 -16.44
CA ASP A 137 -8.49 2.01 -16.15
C ASP A 137 -9.35 2.23 -17.40
N HIS A 138 -8.75 2.67 -18.52
CA HIS A 138 -9.42 2.84 -19.82
C HIS A 138 -9.25 1.62 -20.74
N GLN A 139 -8.69 0.51 -20.24
CA GLN A 139 -8.64 -0.73 -21.00
C GLN A 139 -10.06 -1.24 -21.30
N GLN A 140 -10.25 -1.77 -22.52
CA GLN A 140 -11.48 -2.46 -22.89
C GLN A 140 -11.49 -3.90 -22.35
N ASN A 141 -12.69 -4.46 -22.14
CA ASN A 141 -12.88 -5.85 -21.78
C ASN A 141 -12.22 -6.24 -20.43
N LEU A 142 -12.47 -5.46 -19.40
CA LEU A 142 -12.10 -5.82 -18.01
C LEU A 142 -13.09 -6.88 -17.51
N SER A 143 -12.84 -8.16 -17.85
CA SER A 143 -13.78 -9.26 -17.63
C SER A 143 -13.25 -10.40 -16.77
N LYS A 144 -11.92 -10.43 -16.52
CA LYS A 144 -11.35 -11.46 -15.64
C LYS A 144 -11.77 -11.25 -14.20
N GLY A 145 -12.23 -12.32 -13.54
CA GLY A 145 -12.56 -12.36 -12.12
C GLY A 145 -11.52 -13.10 -11.30
N MET A 146 -11.77 -13.23 -9.99
CA MET A 146 -10.83 -13.86 -9.04
C MET A 146 -10.47 -15.31 -9.40
N LYS A 147 -11.38 -16.04 -10.04
CA LYS A 147 -11.14 -17.45 -10.45
C LYS A 147 -10.20 -17.58 -11.64
N ASP A 148 -9.97 -16.51 -12.39
CA ASP A 148 -9.12 -16.48 -13.58
C ASP A 148 -7.66 -16.12 -13.25
N VAL A 149 -7.35 -15.91 -11.96
CA VAL A 149 -6.00 -15.54 -11.50
C VAL A 149 -5.05 -16.71 -11.69
N THR A 150 -3.97 -16.45 -12.42
CA THR A 150 -2.85 -17.40 -12.57
C THR A 150 -1.66 -16.96 -11.73
N VAL A 151 -0.74 -17.88 -11.46
CA VAL A 151 0.54 -17.54 -10.79
C VAL A 151 1.32 -16.51 -11.60
N LYS A 152 1.27 -16.57 -12.94
CA LYS A 152 1.92 -15.60 -13.82
C LYS A 152 1.32 -14.19 -13.63
N ASP A 153 -0.01 -14.08 -13.56
CA ASP A 153 -0.67 -12.79 -13.30
C ASP A 153 -0.20 -12.22 -11.95
N ALA A 154 -0.16 -13.05 -10.93
CA ALA A 154 0.29 -12.64 -9.59
C ALA A 154 1.76 -12.21 -9.56
N LEU A 155 2.66 -12.89 -10.28
CA LEU A 155 4.06 -12.47 -10.42
C LEU A 155 4.19 -11.11 -11.11
N ILE A 156 3.39 -10.85 -12.16
CA ILE A 156 3.37 -9.55 -12.84
C ILE A 156 2.89 -8.47 -11.87
N ILE A 157 1.79 -8.70 -11.15
CA ILE A 157 1.28 -7.75 -10.15
C ILE A 157 2.34 -7.51 -9.07
N GLY A 158 3.04 -8.56 -8.62
CA GLY A 158 4.13 -8.47 -7.67
C GLY A 158 5.34 -7.69 -8.16
N ALA A 159 5.70 -7.81 -9.44
CA ALA A 159 6.74 -7.00 -10.05
C ALA A 159 6.35 -5.51 -10.06
N PHE A 160 5.10 -5.19 -10.36
CA PHE A 160 4.59 -3.82 -10.23
C PHE A 160 4.58 -3.33 -8.77
N GLN A 161 4.24 -4.21 -7.81
CA GLN A 161 4.33 -3.89 -6.39
C GLN A 161 5.74 -3.47 -5.98
N ALA A 162 6.76 -4.13 -6.53
CA ALA A 162 8.16 -3.84 -6.23
C ALA A 162 8.64 -2.45 -6.68
N LEU A 163 7.88 -1.76 -7.55
CA LEU A 163 8.18 -0.37 -7.93
C LEU A 163 7.85 0.63 -6.81
N SER A 164 6.90 0.30 -5.94
CA SER A 164 6.38 1.26 -4.96
C SER A 164 7.37 1.70 -3.88
N PRO A 165 8.23 0.85 -3.32
CA PRO A 165 9.26 1.30 -2.39
C PRO A 165 10.36 2.12 -3.08
N VAL A 166 10.70 1.80 -4.33
CA VAL A 166 11.76 2.50 -5.10
C VAL A 166 11.32 3.90 -5.53
N PHE A 167 10.02 4.07 -5.82
CA PHE A 167 9.45 5.34 -6.25
C PHE A 167 8.29 5.75 -5.33
N PRO A 168 8.55 6.35 -4.17
CA PRO A 168 7.51 6.86 -3.30
C PRO A 168 6.61 7.83 -4.09
N GLY A 169 5.30 7.72 -3.95
CA GLY A 169 4.37 8.49 -4.80
C GLY A 169 3.69 7.65 -5.89
N ILE A 170 4.29 6.54 -6.36
CA ILE A 170 3.59 5.59 -7.23
C ILE A 170 2.32 5.06 -6.54
N SER A 171 2.38 4.81 -5.24
CA SER A 171 1.40 4.06 -4.44
C SER A 171 1.45 2.56 -4.72
N ARG A 172 1.65 1.75 -3.67
CA ARG A 172 1.62 0.29 -3.78
C ARG A 172 0.29 -0.21 -4.35
N SER A 173 -0.83 0.26 -3.80
CA SER A 173 -2.16 -0.07 -4.31
C SER A 173 -2.36 0.45 -5.73
N GLY A 174 -1.89 1.66 -6.05
CA GLY A 174 -1.93 2.20 -7.41
C GLY A 174 -1.16 1.33 -8.42
N ALA A 175 0.02 0.84 -8.05
CA ALA A 175 0.85 -0.02 -8.91
C ALA A 175 0.16 -1.37 -9.17
N THR A 176 -0.25 -2.05 -8.11
CA THR A 176 -0.85 -3.40 -8.19
C THR A 176 -2.22 -3.40 -8.84
N ILE A 177 -3.07 -2.39 -8.56
CA ILE A 177 -4.35 -2.21 -9.24
C ILE A 177 -4.13 -1.96 -10.74
N SER A 178 -3.19 -1.08 -11.11
CA SER A 178 -2.87 -0.83 -12.52
C SER A 178 -2.44 -2.10 -13.24
N ALA A 179 -1.56 -2.90 -12.62
CA ALA A 179 -1.13 -4.19 -13.18
C ALA A 179 -2.31 -5.14 -13.38
N GLY A 180 -3.21 -5.26 -12.39
CA GLY A 180 -4.41 -6.07 -12.49
C GLY A 180 -5.32 -5.64 -13.66
N LEU A 181 -5.53 -4.34 -13.84
CA LEU A 181 -6.32 -3.80 -14.94
C LEU A 181 -5.65 -4.03 -16.31
N PHE A 182 -4.32 -3.88 -16.42
CA PHE A 182 -3.59 -4.23 -17.65
C PHE A 182 -3.73 -5.72 -18.00
N LEU A 183 -3.82 -6.59 -17.00
CA LEU A 183 -4.08 -8.02 -17.17
C LEU A 183 -5.56 -8.35 -17.43
N LYS A 184 -6.42 -7.32 -17.58
CA LYS A 184 -7.85 -7.43 -17.88
C LYS A 184 -8.73 -7.92 -16.73
N PHE A 185 -8.26 -7.86 -15.49
CA PHE A 185 -9.12 -8.08 -14.34
C PHE A 185 -10.13 -6.93 -14.20
N ASP A 186 -11.35 -7.25 -13.74
CA ASP A 186 -12.31 -6.22 -13.34
C ASP A 186 -11.76 -5.40 -12.16
N ARG A 187 -12.33 -4.19 -11.95
CA ARG A 187 -11.83 -3.23 -10.94
C ARG A 187 -11.86 -3.79 -9.52
N VAL A 188 -12.93 -4.51 -9.18
CA VAL A 188 -13.08 -5.10 -7.84
C VAL A 188 -12.04 -6.18 -7.63
N THR A 189 -11.86 -7.06 -8.61
CA THR A 189 -10.87 -8.13 -8.56
C THR A 189 -9.45 -7.57 -8.49
N ALA A 190 -9.10 -6.59 -9.33
CA ALA A 190 -7.79 -5.92 -9.30
C ALA A 190 -7.52 -5.27 -7.93
N THR A 191 -8.53 -4.64 -7.33
CA THR A 191 -8.42 -4.03 -6.00
C THR A 191 -8.24 -5.08 -4.90
N ARG A 192 -9.02 -6.18 -4.93
CA ARG A 192 -8.88 -7.27 -3.96
C ARG A 192 -7.51 -7.96 -4.06
N LEU A 193 -7.01 -8.23 -5.28
CA LEU A 193 -5.67 -8.78 -5.50
C LEU A 193 -4.59 -7.86 -4.94
N SER A 194 -4.71 -6.55 -5.16
CA SER A 194 -3.82 -5.56 -4.55
C SER A 194 -3.74 -5.70 -3.03
N PHE A 195 -4.88 -5.90 -2.37
CA PHE A 195 -4.93 -6.05 -0.92
C PHE A 195 -4.37 -7.39 -0.46
N TYR A 196 -4.75 -8.50 -1.11
CA TYR A 196 -4.23 -9.83 -0.76
C TYR A 196 -2.71 -9.92 -0.89
N MET A 197 -2.14 -9.32 -1.92
CA MET A 197 -0.68 -9.31 -2.12
C MET A 197 0.02 -8.28 -1.22
N GLY A 198 -0.69 -7.21 -0.81
CA GLY A 198 -0.19 -6.23 0.13
C GLY A 198 -0.05 -6.78 1.55
N ILE A 199 -0.97 -7.64 2.01
CA ILE A 199 -0.95 -8.15 3.38
C ILE A 199 0.39 -8.80 3.77
N PRO A 200 0.91 -9.83 3.07
CA PRO A 200 2.16 -10.46 3.50
C PRO A 200 3.37 -9.53 3.42
N SER A 201 3.46 -8.68 2.41
CA SER A 201 4.58 -7.75 2.25
C SER A 201 4.60 -6.66 3.33
N LEU A 202 3.44 -6.09 3.65
CA LEU A 202 3.31 -5.07 4.69
C LEU A 202 3.45 -5.65 6.10
N VAL A 203 2.93 -6.87 6.35
CA VAL A 203 3.15 -7.58 7.61
C VAL A 203 4.64 -7.77 7.83
N ALA A 204 5.36 -8.29 6.83
CA ALA A 204 6.79 -8.51 6.92
C ALA A 204 7.57 -7.21 7.17
N ALA A 205 7.27 -6.14 6.43
CA ALA A 205 7.91 -4.85 6.60
C ALA A 205 7.61 -4.24 7.98
N GLY A 206 6.35 -4.19 8.39
CA GLY A 206 5.95 -3.61 9.68
C GLY A 206 6.50 -4.36 10.89
N LEU A 207 6.56 -5.71 10.83
CA LEU A 207 7.16 -6.51 11.90
C LEU A 207 8.68 -6.34 11.96
N LEU A 208 9.35 -6.28 10.82
CA LEU A 208 10.79 -6.03 10.74
C LEU A 208 11.11 -4.69 11.38
N GLU A 209 10.44 -3.62 10.95
CA GLU A 209 10.68 -2.27 11.46
C GLU A 209 10.36 -2.14 12.96
N ALA A 210 9.24 -2.71 13.42
CA ALA A 210 8.90 -2.73 14.83
C ALA A 210 9.97 -3.47 15.68
N ALA A 211 10.58 -4.52 15.14
CA ALA A 211 11.61 -5.28 15.85
C ALA A 211 12.97 -4.57 15.85
N THR A 212 13.36 -3.94 14.72
CA THR A 212 14.66 -3.29 14.59
C THR A 212 14.70 -1.90 15.24
N GLU A 213 13.61 -1.14 15.16
CA GLU A 213 13.54 0.27 15.58
C GLU A 213 12.77 0.49 16.89
N ALA A 214 12.50 -0.58 17.67
CA ALA A 214 11.76 -0.48 18.94
C ALA A 214 12.36 0.52 19.93
N SER A 215 13.70 0.53 20.05
CA SER A 215 14.43 1.46 20.92
C SER A 215 14.37 2.90 20.40
N THR A 216 14.48 3.10 19.09
CA THR A 216 14.38 4.41 18.43
C THR A 216 12.99 5.01 18.66
N ILE A 217 11.93 4.23 18.44
CA ILE A 217 10.55 4.67 18.72
C ILE A 217 10.37 5.08 20.17
N SER A 218 10.89 4.26 21.12
CA SER A 218 10.79 4.55 22.55
C SER A 218 11.44 5.87 22.93
N ASN A 219 12.59 6.19 22.32
CA ASN A 219 13.41 7.34 22.67
C ASN A 219 13.01 8.63 21.91
N THR A 220 12.24 8.54 20.83
CA THR A 220 11.87 9.70 19.97
C THR A 220 10.38 10.00 20.03
N VAL A 221 9.57 9.23 19.31
CA VAL A 221 8.11 9.43 19.17
C VAL A 221 7.37 8.98 20.43
N GLY A 222 7.80 7.89 21.04
CA GLY A 222 7.16 7.20 22.17
C GLY A 222 6.10 6.19 21.74
N TRP A 223 5.95 5.12 22.55
CA TRP A 223 5.01 4.03 22.25
C TRP A 223 3.53 4.44 22.40
N THR A 224 3.20 5.36 23.33
CA THR A 224 1.81 5.81 23.50
C THR A 224 1.24 6.47 22.24
N PRO A 225 1.88 7.48 21.63
CA PRO A 225 1.43 8.04 20.36
C PRO A 225 1.39 7.00 19.24
N THR A 226 2.38 6.10 19.17
CA THR A 226 2.46 5.07 18.15
C THR A 226 1.27 4.09 18.24
N ILE A 227 0.94 3.61 19.42
CA ILE A 227 -0.21 2.73 19.64
C ILE A 227 -1.53 3.44 19.28
N ILE A 228 -1.69 4.71 19.72
CA ILE A 228 -2.89 5.51 19.38
C ILE A 228 -3.03 5.61 17.86
N ALA A 229 -1.97 6.00 17.16
CA ALA A 229 -1.99 6.14 15.70
C ALA A 229 -2.27 4.81 15.00
N THR A 230 -1.69 3.71 15.47
CA THR A 230 -1.92 2.35 14.94
C THR A 230 -3.38 1.92 15.08
N VAL A 231 -3.99 2.14 16.24
CA VAL A 231 -5.40 1.80 16.48
C VAL A 231 -6.31 2.65 15.60
N VAL A 232 -6.06 3.96 15.54
CA VAL A 232 -6.83 4.89 14.68
C VAL A 232 -6.69 4.51 13.21
N SER A 233 -5.46 4.23 12.75
CA SER A 233 -5.19 3.76 11.39
C SER A 233 -6.01 2.50 11.06
N GLY A 234 -6.05 1.51 11.98
CA GLY A 234 -6.82 0.30 11.79
C GLY A 234 -8.32 0.55 11.65
N ILE A 235 -8.91 1.35 12.53
CA ILE A 235 -10.34 1.66 12.49
C ILE A 235 -10.71 2.37 11.18
N VAL A 236 -9.93 3.37 10.80
CA VAL A 236 -10.16 4.16 9.59
C VAL A 236 -9.93 3.32 8.35
N ALA A 237 -8.87 2.49 8.32
CA ALA A 237 -8.55 1.61 7.20
C ALA A 237 -9.67 0.59 6.93
N TYR A 238 -10.28 0.01 7.97
CA TYR A 238 -11.41 -0.91 7.81
C TYR A 238 -12.58 -0.25 7.06
N ALA A 239 -12.95 0.95 7.46
CA ALA A 239 -14.00 1.72 6.80
C ALA A 239 -13.60 2.10 5.35
N THR A 240 -12.34 2.47 5.15
CA THR A 240 -11.78 2.84 3.84
C THR A 240 -11.80 1.66 2.87
N ILE A 241 -11.40 0.45 3.29
CA ILE A 241 -11.45 -0.77 2.48
C ILE A 241 -12.88 -1.05 2.04
N ALA A 242 -13.84 -1.03 2.97
CA ALA A 242 -15.24 -1.29 2.68
C ALA A 242 -15.82 -0.28 1.67
N TRP A 243 -15.50 1.00 1.89
CA TRP A 243 -15.92 2.08 1.00
C TRP A 243 -15.30 1.95 -0.40
N LEU A 244 -13.97 1.70 -0.48
CA LEU A 244 -13.28 1.61 -1.76
C LEU A 244 -13.82 0.48 -2.62
N LEU A 245 -14.00 -0.72 -2.06
CA LEU A 245 -14.54 -1.87 -2.80
C LEU A 245 -15.94 -1.60 -3.34
N ARG A 246 -16.78 -0.91 -2.56
CA ARG A 246 -18.11 -0.47 -3.01
C ARG A 246 -18.00 0.61 -4.10
N PHE A 247 -17.07 1.56 -3.97
CA PHE A 247 -16.86 2.62 -4.94
C PHE A 247 -16.43 2.07 -6.30
N VAL A 248 -15.41 1.20 -6.34
CA VAL A 248 -14.85 0.68 -7.60
C VAL A 248 -15.77 -0.34 -8.29
N SER A 249 -16.80 -0.85 -7.62
CA SER A 249 -17.81 -1.72 -8.25
C SER A 249 -18.65 -1.00 -9.30
N SER A 250 -18.79 0.32 -9.19
CA SER A 250 -19.62 1.14 -10.09
C SER A 250 -18.89 2.35 -10.67
N ASN A 251 -17.69 2.65 -10.19
CA ASN A 251 -16.94 3.84 -10.61
C ASN A 251 -15.55 3.49 -11.16
N LYS A 252 -15.03 4.39 -12.00
CA LYS A 252 -13.63 4.37 -12.45
C LYS A 252 -12.71 5.00 -11.41
N PHE A 253 -11.40 4.76 -11.55
CA PHE A 253 -10.39 5.37 -10.70
C PHE A 253 -10.11 6.86 -11.03
N THR A 254 -10.79 7.44 -12.00
CA THR A 254 -10.55 8.82 -12.49
C THR A 254 -10.52 9.86 -11.37
N SER A 255 -11.40 9.78 -10.38
CA SER A 255 -11.41 10.71 -9.23
C SER A 255 -10.09 10.70 -8.46
N PHE A 256 -9.51 9.51 -8.26
CA PHE A 256 -8.21 9.38 -7.60
C PHE A 256 -7.07 9.94 -8.45
N LEU A 257 -7.16 9.80 -9.78
CA LEU A 257 -6.14 10.33 -10.71
C LEU A 257 -6.12 11.86 -10.66
N VAL A 258 -7.29 12.48 -10.75
CA VAL A 258 -7.42 13.95 -10.61
C VAL A 258 -6.87 14.42 -9.27
N TYR A 259 -7.25 13.74 -8.18
CA TYR A 259 -6.75 14.04 -6.86
C TYR A 259 -5.21 13.95 -6.78
N ARG A 260 -4.59 12.89 -7.31
CA ARG A 260 -3.12 12.70 -7.32
C ARG A 260 -2.40 13.82 -8.07
N VAL A 261 -2.94 14.21 -9.23
CA VAL A 261 -2.36 15.31 -10.02
C VAL A 261 -2.46 16.63 -9.25
N LEU A 262 -3.62 16.94 -8.66
CA LEU A 262 -3.79 18.14 -7.84
C LEU A 262 -2.86 18.14 -6.62
N LEU A 263 -2.75 17.01 -5.92
CA LEU A 263 -1.82 16.85 -4.80
C LEU A 263 -0.37 17.11 -5.24
N SER A 264 0.04 16.55 -6.37
CA SER A 264 1.38 16.78 -6.92
C SER A 264 1.63 18.25 -7.23
N LEU A 265 0.67 18.94 -7.85
CA LEU A 265 0.78 20.39 -8.13
C LEU A 265 0.88 21.21 -6.84
N ILE A 266 0.15 20.83 -5.79
CA ILE A 266 0.25 21.44 -4.46
C ILE A 266 1.65 21.23 -3.88
N ILE A 267 2.19 20.00 -3.92
CA ILE A 267 3.55 19.70 -3.46
C ILE A 267 4.56 20.59 -4.20
N ILE A 268 4.50 20.62 -5.52
CA ILE A 268 5.39 21.43 -6.36
C ILE A 268 5.32 22.90 -5.97
N ALA A 269 4.11 23.43 -5.79
CA ALA A 269 3.92 24.84 -5.40
C ALA A 269 4.52 25.13 -4.01
N LEU A 270 4.26 24.30 -3.00
CA LEU A 270 4.75 24.48 -1.64
C LEU A 270 6.29 24.40 -1.57
N VAL A 271 6.89 23.43 -2.27
CA VAL A 271 8.35 23.28 -2.33
C VAL A 271 8.99 24.44 -3.10
N SER A 272 8.43 24.82 -4.25
CA SER A 272 8.94 25.93 -5.06
C SER A 272 8.84 27.29 -4.34
N ALA A 273 7.82 27.47 -3.50
CA ALA A 273 7.66 28.67 -2.67
C ALA A 273 8.55 28.67 -1.41
N GLY A 274 9.29 27.58 -1.15
CA GLY A 274 10.12 27.45 0.05
C GLY A 274 9.31 27.29 1.36
N THR A 275 8.01 27.02 1.25
CA THR A 275 7.12 26.81 2.43
C THR A 275 7.45 25.51 3.15
N ILE A 276 7.83 24.47 2.40
CA ILE A 276 8.31 23.19 2.92
C ILE A 276 9.61 22.80 2.23
N ALA A 277 10.53 22.19 2.96
CA ALA A 277 11.76 21.64 2.39
C ALA A 277 11.44 20.44 1.46
N ALA A 278 12.23 20.26 0.40
CA ALA A 278 12.07 19.19 -0.58
C ALA A 278 12.38 17.79 -0.01
#